data_c51899d585a6f14642744cde0196ced5
#
_entry.id   c51899d585a6f14642744cde0196ced5
#
_cell.length_a   1.000
_cell.length_b   1.000
_cell.length_c   1.000
_cell.angle_alpha   90.00
_cell.angle_beta   90.00
_cell.angle_gamma   90.00
#
_symmetry.space_group_name_H-M   'P 1'
#
loop_
_entity.id
_entity.type
_entity.pdbx_description
1 polymer ?
#
loop_
_entity_poly.entity_id
_entity_poly.type
_entity_poly.pdbx_seq_one_letter_code
_entity_poly.pdbx_strand_id
1 'polypeptide(L)'
;MKEIKGVEFFAGSRSIGKAAESLGMKVFSVDWQPFENIDYVGDVENMNIKDVPFIPDWGWFSPDCTTYSIASCSTHRNNSIEPKSEYAIKCDRVNKHFIAMIDEWLELNPNFIFYIENPRGMLRKMPFMQRFKRHTVWYCQYGDDRAKPTDIWTNNKNWIPRPMCKNGNPNCTHERAPRGSKTGTQGKKGSFDRSKIPNELCLEVMQSIIKTNQHER
;
A
#
# COMPACT_ATOMS: atom_id res chain seq x y z
N MET A 1 26.98 1.80 9.05
CA MET A 1 26.12 1.43 7.86
C MET A 1 25.45 2.70 7.36
N LYS A 2 25.21 2.83 6.04
CA LYS A 2 24.45 3.96 5.50
C LYS A 2 23.02 3.89 6.06
N GLU A 3 22.48 5.03 6.50
CA GLU A 3 21.09 5.14 6.94
C GLU A 3 20.16 4.83 5.76
N ILE A 4 19.24 3.87 5.93
CA ILE A 4 18.23 3.51 4.92
C ILE A 4 17.08 4.51 5.06
N LYS A 5 16.70 5.16 3.96
CA LYS A 5 15.69 6.21 3.92
C LYS A 5 14.50 5.79 3.07
N GLY A 6 13.30 6.06 3.55
CA GLY A 6 12.09 5.71 2.83
C GLY A 6 11.01 6.76 2.87
N VAL A 7 10.02 6.56 2.01
CA VAL A 7 8.80 7.38 1.96
C VAL A 7 7.58 6.52 2.16
N GLU A 8 6.60 7.02 2.93
CA GLU A 8 5.29 6.40 3.10
C GLU A 8 4.20 7.38 2.67
N PHE A 9 3.57 7.11 1.53
CA PHE A 9 2.50 7.92 0.97
C PHE A 9 1.13 7.33 1.34
N PHE A 10 0.17 8.21 1.59
CA PHE A 10 -1.16 7.85 2.12
C PHE A 10 -1.01 7.14 3.47
N ALA A 11 -0.15 7.70 4.31
CA ALA A 11 0.42 7.05 5.48
C ALA A 11 -0.61 6.73 6.57
N GLY A 12 -1.65 7.57 6.72
CA GLY A 12 -2.72 7.35 7.67
C GLY A 12 -2.22 7.04 9.08
N SER A 13 -2.30 5.78 9.49
CA SER A 13 -1.83 5.31 10.79
C SER A 13 -0.31 5.13 10.89
N ARG A 14 0.43 5.34 9.81
CA ARG A 14 1.88 5.09 9.70
C ARG A 14 2.27 3.65 10.08
N SER A 15 1.48 2.67 9.65
CA SER A 15 1.78 1.27 9.96
C SER A 15 3.16 0.84 9.45
N ILE A 16 3.51 1.24 8.24
CA ILE A 16 4.82 0.96 7.62
C ILE A 16 5.90 1.84 8.22
N GLY A 17 5.67 3.15 8.37
CA GLY A 17 6.63 4.08 8.93
C GLY A 17 7.09 3.68 10.32
N LYS A 18 6.14 3.32 11.21
CA LYS A 18 6.46 2.84 12.56
C LYS A 18 7.31 1.57 12.56
N ALA A 19 7.00 0.62 11.67
CA ALA A 19 7.78 -0.61 11.54
C ALA A 19 9.20 -0.33 11.00
N ALA A 20 9.32 0.55 10.01
CA ALA A 20 10.61 0.96 9.45
C ALA A 20 11.47 1.69 10.49
N GLU A 21 10.88 2.64 11.22
CA GLU A 21 11.56 3.38 12.30
C GLU A 21 12.05 2.45 13.42
N SER A 22 11.25 1.43 13.79
CA SER A 22 11.66 0.42 14.78
C SER A 22 12.88 -0.41 14.35
N LEU A 23 13.17 -0.45 13.06
CA LEU A 23 14.34 -1.09 12.46
C LEU A 23 15.48 -0.10 12.16
N GLY A 24 15.38 1.14 12.63
CA GLY A 24 16.40 2.17 12.47
C GLY A 24 16.43 2.85 11.09
N MET A 25 15.35 2.78 10.33
CA MET A 25 15.22 3.51 9.06
C MET A 25 14.69 4.92 9.30
N LYS A 26 15.06 5.85 8.44
CA LYS A 26 14.44 7.18 8.36
C LYS A 26 13.25 7.14 7.42
N VAL A 27 12.12 7.72 7.84
CA VAL A 27 10.89 7.74 7.04
C VAL A 27 10.41 9.18 6.86
N PHE A 28 9.94 9.51 5.66
CA PHE A 28 9.19 10.73 5.35
C PHE A 28 7.76 10.34 4.99
N SER A 29 6.81 10.72 5.83
CA SER A 29 5.40 10.31 5.74
C SER A 29 4.54 11.40 5.15
N VAL A 30 3.68 11.03 4.22
CA VAL A 30 2.81 11.93 3.46
C VAL A 30 1.36 11.49 3.59
N ASP A 31 0.48 12.40 3.97
CA ASP A 31 -0.97 12.20 3.97
C ASP A 31 -1.71 13.51 3.72
N TRP A 32 -2.94 13.45 3.20
CA TRP A 32 -3.77 14.64 3.03
C TRP A 32 -4.40 15.11 4.34
N GLN A 33 -4.46 14.25 5.38
CA GLN A 33 -4.95 14.57 6.72
C GLN A 33 -3.79 14.74 7.70
N PRO A 34 -3.90 15.65 8.67
CA PRO A 34 -2.88 15.91 9.67
C PRO A 34 -2.93 14.84 10.79
N PHE A 35 -2.68 13.58 10.42
CA PHE A 35 -2.48 12.54 11.43
C PHE A 35 -1.17 12.76 12.18
N GLU A 36 -1.02 12.06 13.31
CA GLU A 36 0.18 12.15 14.13
C GLU A 36 1.45 11.74 13.35
N ASN A 37 2.49 12.56 13.45
CA ASN A 37 3.80 12.36 12.83
C ASN A 37 3.77 12.24 11.29
N ILE A 38 2.91 12.98 10.62
CA ILE A 38 2.95 13.19 9.18
C ILE A 38 3.87 14.36 8.87
N ASP A 39 4.90 14.14 8.06
CA ASP A 39 5.90 15.13 7.69
C ASP A 39 5.39 16.13 6.65
N TYR A 40 4.58 15.65 5.71
CA TYR A 40 3.94 16.47 4.69
C TYR A 40 2.43 16.25 4.69
N VAL A 41 1.68 17.29 5.05
CA VAL A 41 0.21 17.29 5.02
C VAL A 41 -0.26 18.01 3.76
N GLY A 42 -0.77 17.25 2.80
CA GLY A 42 -1.25 17.82 1.54
C GLY A 42 -1.72 16.76 0.54
N ASP A 43 -2.32 17.24 -0.55
CA ASP A 43 -2.74 16.34 -1.64
C ASP A 43 -1.51 15.89 -2.44
N VAL A 44 -1.31 14.59 -2.53
CA VAL A 44 -0.22 13.96 -3.30
C VAL A 44 -0.18 14.47 -4.76
N GLU A 45 -1.32 14.83 -5.33
CA GLU A 45 -1.41 15.35 -6.69
C GLU A 45 -0.66 16.68 -6.90
N ASN A 46 -0.45 17.45 -5.81
CA ASN A 46 0.29 18.71 -5.83
C ASN A 46 1.77 18.55 -5.44
N MET A 47 2.20 17.34 -5.16
CA MET A 47 3.53 17.02 -4.67
C MET A 47 4.43 16.55 -5.81
N ASN A 48 5.73 16.77 -5.67
CA ASN A 48 6.74 16.24 -6.58
C ASN A 48 7.90 15.61 -5.79
N ILE A 49 8.81 14.91 -6.47
CA ILE A 49 9.92 14.21 -5.80
C ILE A 49 10.86 15.14 -5.03
N LYS A 50 10.91 16.44 -5.38
CA LYS A 50 11.78 17.44 -4.71
C LYS A 50 11.23 17.89 -3.37
N ASP A 51 9.95 17.64 -3.08
CA ASP A 51 9.34 17.93 -1.78
C ASP A 51 9.76 16.90 -0.72
N VAL A 52 10.35 15.79 -1.15
CA VAL A 52 10.99 14.80 -0.26
C VAL A 52 12.42 15.25 0.01
N PRO A 53 12.84 15.40 1.29
CA PRO A 53 14.14 16.01 1.65
C PRO A 53 15.36 15.11 1.37
N PHE A 54 15.18 13.99 0.67
CA PHE A 54 16.25 13.05 0.30
C PHE A 54 15.81 12.16 -0.87
N ILE A 55 16.75 11.54 -1.55
CA ILE A 55 16.47 10.45 -2.49
C ILE A 55 16.22 9.18 -1.67
N PRO A 56 15.02 8.57 -1.74
CA PRO A 56 14.69 7.41 -0.94
C PRO A 56 15.36 6.12 -1.47
N ASP A 57 15.62 5.19 -0.55
CA ASP A 57 16.01 3.82 -0.87
C ASP A 57 14.78 2.93 -1.07
N TRP A 58 13.63 3.29 -0.48
CA TRP A 58 12.36 2.59 -0.64
C TRP A 58 11.15 3.52 -0.52
N GLY A 59 10.01 3.06 -1.07
CA GLY A 59 8.72 3.75 -0.98
C GLY A 59 7.54 2.79 -0.77
N TRP A 60 6.60 3.20 0.06
CA TRP A 60 5.32 2.54 0.26
C TRP A 60 4.16 3.47 -0.09
N PHE A 61 3.19 2.97 -0.86
CA PHE A 61 2.07 3.73 -1.39
C PHE A 61 0.76 2.98 -1.15
N SER A 62 -0.12 3.51 -0.29
CA SER A 62 -1.45 2.93 0.00
C SER A 62 -2.59 3.84 -0.48
N PRO A 63 -2.78 4.02 -1.79
CA PRO A 63 -3.78 4.94 -2.32
C PRO A 63 -5.20 4.53 -1.97
N ASP A 64 -6.13 5.50 -2.02
CA ASP A 64 -7.54 5.28 -1.72
C ASP A 64 -8.12 4.11 -2.54
N CYS A 65 -8.76 3.18 -1.85
CA CYS A 65 -9.35 1.98 -2.44
C CYS A 65 -10.83 2.12 -2.80
N THR A 66 -11.47 3.23 -2.43
CA THR A 66 -12.94 3.37 -2.49
C THR A 66 -13.47 3.14 -3.90
N THR A 67 -12.89 3.78 -4.90
CA THR A 67 -13.37 3.68 -6.29
C THR A 67 -12.95 2.38 -6.98
N TYR A 68 -12.08 1.60 -6.38
CA TYR A 68 -11.60 0.30 -6.88
C TYR A 68 -12.20 -0.88 -6.10
N SER A 69 -12.94 -0.62 -5.03
CA SER A 69 -13.59 -1.68 -4.24
C SER A 69 -14.70 -2.36 -5.05
N ILE A 70 -14.78 -3.69 -4.97
CA ILE A 70 -15.86 -4.47 -5.62
C ILE A 70 -17.25 -4.00 -5.15
N ALA A 71 -17.35 -3.56 -3.89
CA ALA A 71 -18.62 -3.12 -3.31
C ALA A 71 -19.12 -1.77 -3.86
N SER A 72 -18.23 -0.91 -4.33
CA SER A 72 -18.55 0.47 -4.77
C SER A 72 -18.13 0.77 -6.21
N CYS A 73 -17.46 -0.16 -6.90
CA CYS A 73 -16.97 0.09 -8.25
C CYS A 73 -18.09 0.42 -9.24
N SER A 74 -19.26 -0.20 -9.13
CA SER A 74 -20.42 0.10 -10.00
C SER A 74 -20.96 1.53 -9.83
N THR A 75 -20.75 2.15 -8.67
CA THR A 75 -21.09 3.56 -8.44
C THR A 75 -20.11 4.50 -9.14
N HIS A 76 -18.84 4.11 -9.21
CA HIS A 76 -17.75 4.97 -9.63
C HIS A 76 -17.20 4.67 -11.03
N ARG A 77 -17.47 3.46 -11.58
CA ARG A 77 -16.85 3.01 -12.83
C ARG A 77 -17.84 2.28 -13.75
N ASN A 78 -17.66 2.48 -15.05
CA ASN A 78 -18.28 1.65 -16.09
C ASN A 78 -17.35 0.44 -16.34
N ASN A 79 -17.96 -0.72 -16.61
CA ASN A 79 -17.22 -1.96 -16.95
C ASN A 79 -16.05 -2.27 -15.98
N SER A 80 -16.14 -1.79 -14.75
CA SER A 80 -15.12 -1.95 -13.68
C SER A 80 -13.76 -1.27 -13.92
N ILE A 81 -13.57 -0.58 -15.04
CA ILE A 81 -12.31 0.05 -15.43
C ILE A 81 -12.49 1.55 -15.66
N GLU A 82 -13.42 1.93 -16.50
CA GLU A 82 -13.61 3.30 -16.94
C GLU A 82 -14.21 4.17 -15.82
N PRO A 83 -13.52 5.25 -15.40
CA PRO A 83 -14.04 6.13 -14.36
C PRO A 83 -15.24 6.92 -14.89
N LYS A 84 -16.35 6.96 -14.12
CA LYS A 84 -17.55 7.73 -14.43
C LYS A 84 -17.88 8.81 -13.41
N SER A 85 -17.34 8.74 -12.21
CA SER A 85 -17.47 9.79 -11.21
C SER A 85 -16.21 10.66 -11.19
N GLU A 86 -16.35 11.94 -10.86
CA GLU A 86 -15.22 12.86 -10.68
C GLU A 86 -14.23 12.33 -9.65
N TYR A 87 -14.72 11.67 -8.60
CA TYR A 87 -13.87 11.06 -7.60
C TYR A 87 -13.03 9.89 -8.17
N ALA A 88 -13.59 9.06 -9.05
CA ALA A 88 -12.81 8.00 -9.72
C ALA A 88 -11.79 8.58 -10.70
N ILE A 89 -12.14 9.67 -11.41
CA ILE A 89 -11.20 10.39 -12.28
C ILE A 89 -10.03 10.95 -11.45
N LYS A 90 -10.34 11.57 -10.30
CA LYS A 90 -9.29 12.05 -9.37
C LYS A 90 -8.43 10.90 -8.86
N CYS A 91 -9.01 9.80 -8.41
CA CYS A 91 -8.25 8.64 -7.94
C CYS A 91 -7.30 8.08 -9.01
N ASP A 92 -7.75 7.97 -10.26
CA ASP A 92 -6.90 7.51 -11.37
C ASP A 92 -5.76 8.49 -11.66
N ARG A 93 -6.01 9.81 -11.58
CA ARG A 93 -5.02 10.86 -11.77
C ARG A 93 -3.96 10.83 -10.67
N VAL A 94 -4.37 10.74 -9.40
CA VAL A 94 -3.45 10.60 -8.25
C VAL A 94 -2.60 9.34 -8.37
N ASN A 95 -3.20 8.19 -8.76
CA ASN A 95 -2.44 6.95 -8.95
C ASN A 95 -1.40 7.09 -10.05
N LYS A 96 -1.76 7.65 -11.20
CA LYS A 96 -0.80 7.89 -12.30
C LYS A 96 0.31 8.85 -11.88
N HIS A 97 -0.02 9.86 -11.08
CA HIS A 97 0.93 10.85 -10.61
C HIS A 97 2.00 10.23 -9.69
N PHE A 98 1.62 9.53 -8.60
CA PHE A 98 2.64 8.92 -7.76
C PHE A 98 3.40 7.79 -8.45
N ILE A 99 2.80 7.11 -9.45
CA ILE A 99 3.51 6.15 -10.29
C ILE A 99 4.60 6.85 -11.14
N ALA A 100 4.33 8.04 -11.65
CA ALA A 100 5.36 8.83 -12.33
C ALA A 100 6.49 9.23 -11.36
N MET A 101 6.17 9.61 -10.12
CA MET A 101 7.19 9.86 -9.09
C MET A 101 8.04 8.62 -8.79
N ILE A 102 7.45 7.41 -8.79
CA ILE A 102 8.21 6.15 -8.66
C ILE A 102 9.19 6.01 -9.81
N ASP A 103 8.78 6.31 -11.05
CA ASP A 103 9.65 6.24 -12.23
C ASP A 103 10.81 7.23 -12.11
N GLU A 104 10.54 8.47 -11.70
CA GLU A 104 11.57 9.48 -11.47
C GLU A 104 12.56 9.05 -10.37
N TRP A 105 12.09 8.44 -9.26
CA TRP A 105 13.00 7.90 -8.24
C TRP A 105 13.83 6.73 -8.74
N LEU A 106 13.29 5.87 -9.61
CA LEU A 106 14.05 4.79 -10.23
C LEU A 106 15.14 5.32 -11.18
N GLU A 107 14.92 6.45 -11.85
CA GLU A 107 15.96 7.13 -12.62
C GLU A 107 17.08 7.68 -11.74
N LEU A 108 16.74 8.27 -10.58
CA LEU A 108 17.71 8.82 -9.65
C LEU A 108 18.44 7.75 -8.79
N ASN A 109 17.74 6.67 -8.49
CA ASN A 109 18.23 5.55 -7.71
C ASN A 109 17.72 4.23 -8.33
N PRO A 110 18.48 3.59 -9.23
CA PRO A 110 18.08 2.33 -9.84
C PRO A 110 17.80 1.18 -8.85
N ASN A 111 18.29 1.30 -7.62
CA ASN A 111 18.05 0.35 -6.53
C ASN A 111 16.84 0.71 -5.66
N PHE A 112 16.09 1.74 -6.02
CA PHE A 112 14.87 2.12 -5.31
C PHE A 112 13.85 0.96 -5.32
N ILE A 113 13.38 0.59 -4.13
CA ILE A 113 12.39 -0.47 -3.94
C ILE A 113 11.05 0.16 -3.65
N PHE A 114 10.03 -0.17 -4.44
CA PHE A 114 8.68 0.32 -4.17
C PHE A 114 7.69 -0.80 -3.82
N TYR A 115 6.67 -0.42 -3.08
CA TYR A 115 5.48 -1.23 -2.80
C TYR A 115 4.23 -0.37 -2.97
N ILE A 116 3.26 -0.88 -3.73
CA ILE A 116 1.93 -0.27 -3.85
C ILE A 116 0.94 -1.25 -3.23
N GLU A 117 0.20 -0.82 -2.22
CA GLU A 117 -0.78 -1.65 -1.50
C GLU A 117 -2.20 -1.21 -1.85
N ASN A 118 -3.08 -2.17 -2.09
CA ASN A 118 -4.52 -1.90 -2.15
C ASN A 118 -5.32 -3.18 -1.85
N PRO A 119 -6.43 -3.11 -1.13
CA PRO A 119 -7.31 -4.25 -0.97
C PRO A 119 -7.68 -4.86 -2.32
N ARG A 120 -7.76 -6.18 -2.38
CA ARG A 120 -8.09 -6.89 -3.64
C ARG A 120 -9.38 -6.39 -4.26
N GLY A 121 -9.26 -5.70 -5.39
CA GLY A 121 -10.35 -5.03 -6.08
C GLY A 121 -10.05 -4.73 -7.54
N MET A 122 -10.62 -3.65 -8.07
CA MET A 122 -10.48 -3.28 -9.48
C MET A 122 -9.14 -2.63 -9.82
N LEU A 123 -8.37 -2.11 -8.83
CA LEU A 123 -7.06 -1.51 -9.10
C LEU A 123 -6.15 -2.48 -9.88
N ARG A 124 -6.25 -3.79 -9.58
CA ARG A 124 -5.50 -4.83 -10.31
C ARG A 124 -5.83 -4.94 -11.80
N LYS A 125 -6.93 -4.36 -12.25
CA LYS A 125 -7.35 -4.37 -13.66
C LYS A 125 -7.01 -3.09 -14.39
N MET A 126 -6.54 -2.06 -13.67
CA MET A 126 -6.22 -0.77 -14.28
C MET A 126 -5.03 -0.91 -15.22
N PRO A 127 -5.09 -0.33 -16.45
CA PRO A 127 -4.02 -0.42 -17.43
C PRO A 127 -2.65 0.05 -16.89
N PHE A 128 -2.65 1.14 -16.10
CA PHE A 128 -1.42 1.71 -15.52
C PHE A 128 -0.76 0.83 -14.45
N MET A 129 -1.47 -0.21 -13.95
CA MET A 129 -0.92 -1.17 -12.98
C MET A 129 -0.35 -2.44 -13.62
N GLN A 130 -0.63 -2.71 -14.90
CA GLN A 130 -0.31 -4.01 -15.53
C GLN A 130 1.19 -4.26 -15.70
N ARG A 131 2.01 -3.23 -15.71
CA ARG A 131 3.46 -3.35 -15.83
C ARG A 131 4.15 -3.85 -14.56
N PHE A 132 3.47 -3.80 -13.41
CA PHE A 132 4.05 -4.14 -12.12
C PHE A 132 3.76 -5.59 -11.73
N LYS A 133 4.77 -6.27 -11.18
CA LYS A 133 4.59 -7.60 -10.58
C LYS A 133 3.73 -7.48 -9.33
N ARG A 134 2.66 -8.27 -9.26
CA ARG A 134 1.71 -8.28 -8.14
C ARG A 134 1.80 -9.57 -7.35
N HIS A 135 1.73 -9.44 -6.04
CA HIS A 135 1.45 -10.48 -5.08
C HIS A 135 0.11 -10.24 -4.41
N THR A 136 -0.55 -11.28 -3.92
CA THR A 136 -1.75 -11.16 -3.08
C THR A 136 -1.46 -11.78 -1.74
N VAL A 137 -1.57 -10.99 -0.67
CA VAL A 137 -1.44 -11.42 0.71
C VAL A 137 -2.81 -11.50 1.38
N TRP A 138 -2.90 -12.27 2.46
CA TRP A 138 -4.07 -12.30 3.33
C TRP A 138 -3.64 -11.87 4.72
N TYR A 139 -4.27 -10.83 5.26
CA TYR A 139 -3.85 -10.23 6.53
C TYR A 139 -3.90 -11.20 7.69
N CYS A 140 -4.81 -12.17 7.70
CA CYS A 140 -4.84 -13.25 8.68
C CYS A 140 -3.58 -14.12 8.71
N GLN A 141 -2.79 -14.14 7.66
CA GLN A 141 -1.49 -14.84 7.65
C GLN A 141 -0.40 -14.03 8.35
N TYR A 142 -0.72 -12.79 8.73
CA TYR A 142 0.17 -11.83 9.40
C TYR A 142 -0.39 -11.38 10.76
N GLY A 143 -1.18 -12.24 11.42
CA GLY A 143 -1.68 -12.01 12.77
C GLY A 143 -2.92 -11.13 12.88
N ASP A 144 -3.56 -10.74 11.76
CA ASP A 144 -4.83 -10.01 11.79
C ASP A 144 -6.02 -11.00 11.93
N ASP A 145 -7.06 -10.59 12.63
CA ASP A 145 -8.33 -11.33 12.74
C ASP A 145 -9.14 -11.32 11.43
N ARG A 146 -8.81 -10.40 10.53
CA ARG A 146 -9.46 -10.25 9.22
C ARG A 146 -8.73 -11.04 8.15
N ALA A 147 -9.49 -11.70 7.28
CA ALA A 147 -8.93 -12.27 6.06
C ALA A 147 -8.27 -11.20 5.18
N LYS A 148 -8.96 -10.10 4.93
CA LYS A 148 -8.60 -8.91 4.10
C LYS A 148 -7.56 -9.24 3.01
N PRO A 149 -7.93 -9.97 1.95
CA PRO A 149 -7.03 -10.19 0.83
C PRO A 149 -6.64 -8.86 0.21
N THR A 150 -5.32 -8.64 0.11
CA THR A 150 -4.72 -7.37 -0.30
C THR A 150 -3.68 -7.62 -1.38
N ASP A 151 -3.68 -6.79 -2.41
CA ASP A 151 -2.67 -6.81 -3.47
C ASP A 151 -1.50 -5.90 -3.12
N ILE A 152 -0.31 -6.39 -3.38
CA ILE A 152 0.93 -5.62 -3.25
C ILE A 152 1.70 -5.76 -4.55
N TRP A 153 1.96 -4.62 -5.21
CA TRP A 153 2.82 -4.53 -6.38
C TRP A 153 4.19 -4.04 -5.95
N THR A 154 5.25 -4.71 -6.42
CA THR A 154 6.62 -4.37 -6.03
C THR A 154 7.64 -4.83 -7.07
N ASN A 155 8.78 -4.15 -7.11
CA ASN A 155 9.98 -4.58 -7.81
C ASN A 155 10.94 -5.40 -6.92
N ASN A 156 10.66 -5.54 -5.61
CA ASN A 156 11.51 -6.31 -4.72
C ASN A 156 11.43 -7.82 -5.02
N LYS A 157 12.48 -8.39 -5.59
CA LYS A 157 12.58 -9.82 -5.92
C LYS A 157 12.89 -10.69 -4.69
N ASN A 158 13.39 -10.08 -3.61
CA ASN A 158 13.81 -10.77 -2.39
C ASN A 158 12.69 -10.89 -1.35
N TRP A 159 11.53 -10.27 -1.58
CA TRP A 159 10.36 -10.45 -0.75
C TRP A 159 9.46 -11.54 -1.30
N ILE A 160 9.26 -12.59 -0.51
CA ILE A 160 8.34 -13.69 -0.81
C ILE A 160 7.23 -13.66 0.23
N PRO A 161 5.99 -13.33 -0.17
CA PRO A 161 4.87 -13.24 0.77
C PRO A 161 4.49 -14.63 1.31
N ARG A 162 3.90 -14.63 2.50
CA ARG A 162 3.33 -15.86 3.09
C ARG A 162 2.21 -16.42 2.19
N PRO A 163 1.97 -17.74 2.23
CA PRO A 163 0.92 -18.38 1.43
C PRO A 163 -0.45 -17.75 1.64
N MET A 164 -1.22 -17.62 0.56
CA MET A 164 -2.59 -17.10 0.65
C MET A 164 -3.48 -18.02 1.50
N CYS A 165 -4.36 -17.41 2.28
CA CYS A 165 -5.37 -18.15 3.02
C CYS A 165 -6.64 -18.39 2.15
N LYS A 166 -7.54 -19.19 2.64
CA LYS A 166 -8.87 -19.42 2.07
C LYS A 166 -9.92 -19.53 3.18
N ASN A 167 -11.16 -19.18 2.86
CA ASN A 167 -12.26 -19.42 3.77
C ASN A 167 -12.39 -20.92 4.10
N GLY A 168 -12.55 -21.23 5.40
CA GLY A 168 -12.63 -22.62 5.87
C GLY A 168 -11.25 -23.29 6.00
N ASN A 169 -10.16 -22.54 6.02
CA ASN A 169 -8.85 -23.03 6.36
C ASN A 169 -8.83 -23.51 7.84
N PRO A 170 -8.61 -24.80 8.12
CA PRO A 170 -8.64 -25.33 9.50
C PRO A 170 -7.52 -24.76 10.38
N ASN A 171 -6.46 -24.26 9.78
CA ASN A 171 -5.29 -23.70 10.46
C ASN A 171 -5.38 -22.17 10.61
N CYS A 172 -6.56 -21.56 10.38
CA CYS A 172 -6.74 -20.13 10.46
C CYS A 172 -8.12 -19.78 11.04
N THR A 173 -8.12 -18.95 12.06
CA THR A 173 -9.33 -18.54 12.80
C THR A 173 -9.89 -17.19 12.36
N HIS A 174 -9.52 -16.70 11.15
CA HIS A 174 -10.01 -15.41 10.69
C HIS A 174 -11.54 -15.37 10.62
N GLU A 175 -12.10 -14.26 11.03
CA GLU A 175 -13.53 -14.00 10.95
C GLU A 175 -13.95 -13.73 9.50
N ARG A 176 -15.10 -14.23 9.12
CA ARG A 176 -15.74 -13.91 7.83
C ARG A 176 -16.60 -12.67 7.97
N ALA A 177 -16.54 -11.78 6.98
CA ALA A 177 -17.55 -10.75 6.86
C ALA A 177 -18.94 -11.40 6.70
N PRO A 178 -19.95 -10.97 7.46
CA PRO A 178 -21.33 -11.45 7.29
C PRO A 178 -21.78 -11.21 5.85
N ARG A 179 -22.61 -12.13 5.31
CA ARG A 179 -23.25 -11.92 4.01
C ARG A 179 -24.04 -10.61 4.02
N GLY A 180 -23.84 -9.80 2.98
CA GLY A 180 -24.50 -8.49 2.87
C GLY A 180 -23.87 -7.38 3.71
N SER A 181 -22.72 -7.62 4.36
CA SER A 181 -21.97 -6.56 5.04
C SER A 181 -21.60 -5.45 4.06
N LYS A 182 -22.10 -4.25 4.30
CA LYS A 182 -21.80 -3.05 3.49
C LYS A 182 -20.33 -2.61 3.59
N THR A 183 -19.62 -3.07 4.63
CA THR A 183 -18.23 -2.65 4.88
C THR A 183 -17.19 -3.63 4.33
N GLY A 184 -17.57 -4.86 3.98
CA GLY A 184 -16.68 -5.89 3.45
C GLY A 184 -15.53 -6.31 4.37
N THR A 185 -15.39 -5.68 5.52
CA THR A 185 -14.27 -5.81 6.46
C THR A 185 -14.76 -6.04 7.89
N GLN A 186 -15.34 -7.18 8.12
CA GLN A 186 -15.56 -7.80 9.44
C GLN A 186 -15.85 -6.82 10.59
N GLY A 187 -16.80 -5.89 10.38
CA GLY A 187 -17.33 -5.07 11.47
C GLY A 187 -16.46 -3.96 12.05
N LYS A 188 -15.23 -3.77 11.60
CA LYS A 188 -14.43 -2.61 12.04
C LYS A 188 -15.08 -1.30 11.60
N LYS A 189 -15.41 -0.46 12.57
CA LYS A 189 -15.98 0.87 12.33
C LYS A 189 -14.86 1.87 12.03
N GLY A 190 -15.08 2.73 11.02
CA GLY A 190 -14.12 3.76 10.63
C GLY A 190 -13.11 3.33 9.56
N SER A 191 -12.78 4.25 8.66
CA SER A 191 -11.81 4.04 7.59
C SER A 191 -10.39 3.88 8.13
N PHE A 192 -10.03 4.65 9.14
CA PHE A 192 -8.72 4.65 9.78
C PHE A 192 -8.35 3.26 10.33
N ASP A 193 -9.25 2.61 11.12
CA ASP A 193 -8.96 1.26 11.66
C ASP A 193 -8.96 0.18 10.58
N ARG A 194 -9.75 0.37 9.51
CA ARG A 194 -9.75 -0.55 8.38
C ARG A 194 -8.50 -0.43 7.50
N SER A 195 -7.83 0.73 7.49
CA SER A 195 -6.62 0.96 6.70
C SER A 195 -5.37 0.34 7.33
N LYS A 196 -5.35 0.13 8.65
CA LYS A 196 -4.18 -0.43 9.34
C LYS A 196 -3.68 -1.72 8.68
N ILE A 197 -2.36 -1.80 8.52
CA ILE A 197 -1.64 -2.95 7.97
C ILE A 197 -1.09 -3.78 9.14
N PRO A 198 -1.18 -5.12 9.11
CA PRO A 198 -0.64 -5.96 10.17
C PRO A 198 0.85 -5.71 10.40
N ASN A 199 1.24 -5.59 11.66
CA ASN A 199 2.63 -5.29 12.03
C ASN A 199 3.62 -6.35 11.53
N GLU A 200 3.25 -7.64 11.55
CA GLU A 200 4.10 -8.71 11.02
C GLU A 200 4.37 -8.53 9.51
N LEU A 201 3.37 -8.11 8.72
CA LEU A 201 3.56 -7.82 7.31
C LEU A 201 4.50 -6.63 7.12
N CYS A 202 4.30 -5.56 7.89
CA CYS A 202 5.15 -4.38 7.83
C CYS A 202 6.61 -4.74 8.14
N LEU A 203 6.86 -5.47 9.23
CA LEU A 203 8.21 -5.89 9.62
C LEU A 203 8.86 -6.82 8.58
N GLU A 204 8.12 -7.80 8.05
CA GLU A 204 8.61 -8.73 7.04
C GLU A 204 9.05 -7.99 5.76
N VAL A 205 8.24 -7.04 5.30
CA VAL A 205 8.57 -6.20 4.14
C VAL A 205 9.81 -5.35 4.42
N MET A 206 9.87 -4.65 5.55
CA MET A 206 11.00 -3.78 5.89
C MET A 206 12.31 -4.59 6.08
N GLN A 207 12.25 -5.76 6.70
CA GLN A 207 13.40 -6.66 6.80
C GLN A 207 13.90 -7.15 5.43
N SER A 208 13.00 -7.35 4.46
CA SER A 208 13.39 -7.73 3.10
C SER A 208 14.18 -6.62 2.40
N ILE A 209 13.86 -5.36 2.67
CA ILE A 209 14.60 -4.19 2.16
C ILE A 209 16.02 -4.16 2.73
N ILE A 210 16.18 -4.41 4.04
CA ILE A 210 17.50 -4.47 4.68
C ILE A 210 18.37 -5.53 4.02
N LYS A 211 17.82 -6.75 3.81
CA LYS A 211 18.53 -7.86 3.17
C LYS A 211 18.96 -7.50 1.74
N THR A 212 18.09 -6.87 0.96
CA THR A 212 18.44 -6.44 -0.40
C THR A 212 19.59 -5.46 -0.40
N ASN A 213 19.54 -4.44 0.46
CA ASN A 213 20.62 -3.43 0.57
C ASN A 213 21.97 -4.00 1.09
N GLN A 214 21.97 -5.18 1.72
CA GLN A 214 23.18 -5.85 2.17
C GLN A 214 23.86 -6.73 1.10
N HIS A 215 23.08 -7.25 0.15
CA HIS A 215 23.58 -8.14 -0.92
C HIS A 215 24.14 -7.37 -2.13
N GLU A 216 23.84 -6.09 -2.25
CA GLU A 216 24.32 -5.24 -3.34
C GLU A 216 25.63 -4.49 -3.00
N ARG A 217 26.28 -4.88 -1.91
CA ARG A 217 27.61 -4.43 -1.49
C ARG A 217 28.66 -5.53 -1.65
#